data_cf76a14eadcbdc82a039d25a1fbc7c4c
#
_entry.id   cf76a14eadcbdc82a039d25a1fbc7c4c
#
_cell.length_a   1.000
_cell.length_b   1.000
_cell.length_c   1.000
_cell.angle_alpha   90.00
_cell.angle_beta   90.00
_cell.angle_gamma   90.00
#
_symmetry.space_group_name_H-M   'P 1'
#
loop_
_entity.id
_entity.type
_entity.pdbx_description
1 polymer ?
#
loop_
_entity_poly.entity_id
_entity_poly.type
_entity_poly.pdbx_seq_one_letter_code
_entity_poly.pdbx_strand_id
1 'polypeptide(L)'
;KPMNVASAWKLPVIFVNEMNCWASTTPYRTTCNVENISDRAAGYHVPGVIVDGQDVFAVYEAAKEAVARARAGEGPTFIEAKTYRIEGHFVGDPELYRDHAETQKIYHDTDPLKMFRAKPPS
;
A
#
# COMPACT_ATOMS: atom_id res chain seq x y z
N LYS A 1 7.95 -0.77 -16.55
CA LYS A 1 9.12 -0.07 -17.15
C LYS A 1 9.73 1.00 -16.22
N PRO A 2 9.00 1.91 -15.52
CA PRO A 2 9.62 2.91 -14.65
C PRO A 2 10.49 2.30 -13.54
N MET A 3 10.03 1.26 -12.88
CA MET A 3 10.77 0.59 -11.81
C MET A 3 12.11 0.01 -12.30
N ASN A 4 12.15 -0.56 -13.52
CA ASN A 4 13.38 -1.06 -14.12
C ASN A 4 14.42 0.05 -14.33
N VAL A 5 14.00 1.19 -14.86
CA VAL A 5 14.89 2.34 -15.08
C VAL A 5 15.38 2.90 -13.74
N ALA A 6 14.48 3.06 -12.77
CA ALA A 6 14.83 3.54 -11.44
C ALA A 6 15.86 2.64 -10.75
N SER A 7 15.72 1.32 -10.89
CA SER A 7 16.67 0.34 -10.36
C SER A 7 18.02 0.42 -11.06
N ALA A 8 18.02 0.35 -12.41
CA ALA A 8 19.25 0.35 -13.20
C ALA A 8 20.10 1.60 -12.98
N TRP A 9 19.46 2.75 -12.78
CA TRP A 9 20.14 4.04 -12.57
C TRP A 9 20.26 4.43 -11.09
N LYS A 10 19.81 3.58 -10.18
CA LYS A 10 19.79 3.84 -8.73
C LYS A 10 19.12 5.18 -8.38
N LEU A 11 18.00 5.46 -9.04
CA LEU A 11 17.29 6.72 -8.82
C LEU A 11 16.69 6.78 -7.40
N PRO A 12 16.68 7.95 -6.77
CA PRO A 12 16.11 8.15 -5.44
C PRO A 12 14.57 8.21 -5.50
N VAL A 13 13.94 7.10 -5.85
CA VAL A 13 12.48 6.98 -6.04
C VAL A 13 11.90 5.99 -5.03
N ILE A 14 10.78 6.34 -4.45
CA ILE A 14 9.98 5.45 -3.62
C ILE A 14 8.66 5.19 -4.37
N PHE A 15 8.42 3.92 -4.68
CA PHE A 15 7.15 3.48 -5.25
C PHE A 15 6.23 3.07 -4.10
N VAL A 16 5.04 3.65 -4.03
CA VAL A 16 4.04 3.30 -3.03
C VAL A 16 2.84 2.70 -3.73
N ASN A 17 2.42 1.53 -3.27
CA ASN A 17 1.20 0.86 -3.67
C ASN A 17 0.21 0.84 -2.50
N GLU A 18 -0.90 1.52 -2.65
CA GLU A 18 -2.03 1.39 -1.74
C GLU A 18 -2.84 0.14 -2.12
N MET A 19 -2.50 -1.00 -1.48
CA MET A 19 -3.19 -2.26 -1.72
C MET A 19 -4.54 -2.26 -1.00
N ASN A 20 -5.53 -1.63 -1.66
CA ASN A 20 -6.86 -1.37 -1.12
C ASN A 20 -7.89 -2.46 -1.47
N CYS A 21 -7.45 -3.62 -1.96
CA CYS A 21 -8.23 -4.80 -2.32
C CYS A 21 -9.10 -4.69 -3.58
N TRP A 22 -9.21 -3.53 -4.22
CA TRP A 22 -10.13 -3.30 -5.33
C TRP A 22 -9.49 -2.58 -6.52
N ALA A 23 -9.81 -3.05 -7.72
CA ALA A 23 -9.52 -2.38 -9.00
C ALA A 23 -10.86 -2.00 -9.65
N SER A 24 -11.33 -0.76 -9.44
CA SER A 24 -12.70 -0.35 -9.75
C SER A 24 -13.71 -1.28 -9.05
N THR A 25 -14.47 -2.07 -9.79
CA THR A 25 -15.47 -3.02 -9.29
C THR A 25 -14.92 -4.44 -9.10
N THR A 26 -13.64 -4.69 -9.45
CA THR A 26 -13.05 -6.02 -9.47
C THR A 26 -12.21 -6.27 -8.23
N PRO A 27 -12.46 -7.35 -7.48
CA PRO A 27 -11.62 -7.73 -6.34
C PRO A 27 -10.21 -8.10 -6.80
N TYR A 28 -9.18 -7.62 -6.11
CA TYR A 28 -7.78 -7.93 -6.40
C TYR A 28 -7.52 -9.44 -6.51
N ARG A 29 -8.03 -10.21 -5.56
CA ARG A 29 -7.83 -11.67 -5.48
C ARG A 29 -8.35 -12.47 -6.68
N THR A 30 -9.22 -11.88 -7.50
CA THR A 30 -9.75 -12.54 -8.71
C THR A 30 -8.91 -12.28 -9.95
N THR A 31 -8.01 -11.31 -9.91
CA THR A 31 -7.20 -10.86 -11.06
C THR A 31 -5.71 -11.00 -10.86
N CYS A 32 -5.26 -11.18 -9.62
CA CYS A 32 -3.85 -11.34 -9.28
C CYS A 32 -3.61 -12.65 -8.52
N ASN A 33 -2.69 -13.45 -9.04
CA ASN A 33 -2.30 -14.71 -8.41
C ASN A 33 -1.16 -14.57 -7.39
N VAL A 34 -0.50 -13.41 -7.35
CA VAL A 34 0.49 -13.12 -6.30
C VAL A 34 -0.22 -12.61 -5.04
N GLU A 35 0.23 -13.06 -3.89
CA GLU A 35 -0.33 -12.62 -2.61
C GLU A 35 0.00 -11.15 -2.33
N ASN A 36 1.22 -10.76 -2.63
CA ASN A 36 1.69 -9.39 -2.42
C ASN A 36 2.18 -8.78 -3.74
N ILE A 37 1.78 -7.56 -4.01
CA ILE A 37 2.26 -6.83 -5.20
C ILE A 37 3.76 -6.55 -5.09
N SER A 38 4.27 -6.34 -3.87
CA SER A 38 5.69 -6.12 -3.59
C SER A 38 6.59 -7.26 -4.05
N ASP A 39 6.09 -8.49 -4.16
CA ASP A 39 6.85 -9.64 -4.65
C ASP A 39 7.35 -9.41 -6.09
N ARG A 40 6.63 -8.60 -6.87
CA ARG A 40 7.04 -8.22 -8.24
C ARG A 40 8.26 -7.31 -8.28
N ALA A 41 8.56 -6.60 -7.19
CA ALA A 41 9.71 -5.70 -7.11
C ALA A 41 11.03 -6.46 -7.19
N ALA A 42 11.07 -7.69 -6.69
CA ALA A 42 12.26 -8.57 -6.76
C ALA A 42 12.73 -8.81 -8.19
N GLY A 43 11.80 -8.90 -9.16
CA GLY A 43 12.14 -9.05 -10.58
C GLY A 43 12.90 -7.86 -11.18
N TYR A 44 12.92 -6.72 -10.49
CA TYR A 44 13.67 -5.52 -10.86
C TYR A 44 14.83 -5.24 -9.89
N HIS A 45 15.15 -6.18 -9.01
CA HIS A 45 16.16 -5.99 -7.96
C HIS A 45 15.87 -4.76 -7.06
N VAL A 46 14.60 -4.54 -6.76
CA VAL A 46 14.11 -3.47 -5.89
C VAL A 46 13.58 -4.09 -4.60
N PRO A 47 14.00 -3.61 -3.42
CA PRO A 47 13.43 -4.06 -2.15
C PRO A 47 11.92 -3.80 -2.10
N GLY A 48 11.15 -4.85 -1.81
CA GLY A 48 9.72 -4.76 -1.52
C GLY A 48 9.48 -4.76 -0.02
N VAL A 49 8.74 -3.80 0.49
CA VAL A 49 8.39 -3.65 1.91
C VAL A 49 6.87 -3.67 2.04
N ILE A 50 6.35 -4.49 2.94
CA ILE A 50 4.92 -4.58 3.23
C ILE A 50 4.68 -3.92 4.58
N VAL A 51 3.67 -3.03 4.64
CA VAL A 51 3.27 -2.36 5.88
C VAL A 51 1.74 -2.42 6.04
N ASP A 52 1.28 -2.34 7.29
CA ASP A 52 -0.10 -2.01 7.58
C ASP A 52 -0.34 -0.54 7.21
N GLY A 53 -1.07 -0.30 6.13
CA GLY A 53 -1.39 1.04 5.64
C GLY A 53 -2.34 1.84 6.56
N GLN A 54 -2.93 1.19 7.56
CA GLN A 54 -3.78 1.82 8.56
C GLN A 54 -2.99 2.26 9.82
N ASP A 55 -1.75 1.76 10.00
CA ASP A 55 -0.85 2.16 11.08
C ASP A 55 0.13 3.23 10.59
N VAL A 56 -0.12 4.49 10.95
CA VAL A 56 0.70 5.65 10.54
C VAL A 56 2.15 5.52 11.00
N PHE A 57 2.42 4.88 12.13
CA PHE A 57 3.78 4.71 12.63
C PHE A 57 4.55 3.66 11.81
N ALA A 58 3.89 2.55 11.44
CA ALA A 58 4.47 1.55 10.55
C ALA A 58 4.81 2.14 9.18
N VAL A 59 3.89 2.92 8.61
CA VAL A 59 4.12 3.64 7.33
C VAL A 59 5.26 4.64 7.46
N TYR A 60 5.32 5.39 8.56
CA TYR A 60 6.40 6.35 8.80
C TYR A 60 7.78 5.69 8.85
N GLU A 61 7.94 4.60 9.62
CA GLU A 61 9.24 3.91 9.71
C GLU A 61 9.65 3.30 8.37
N ALA A 62 8.75 2.66 7.64
CA ALA A 62 9.06 2.14 6.30
C ALA A 62 9.45 3.26 5.32
N ALA A 63 8.76 4.39 5.36
CA ALA A 63 9.09 5.55 4.53
C ALA A 63 10.45 6.15 4.90
N LYS A 64 10.76 6.25 6.19
CA LYS A 64 12.04 6.75 6.72
C LYS A 64 13.22 5.91 6.23
N GLU A 65 13.11 4.58 6.29
CA GLU A 65 14.13 3.67 5.76
C GLU A 65 14.28 3.80 4.24
N ALA A 66 13.16 3.86 3.51
CA ALA A 66 13.17 4.04 2.06
C ALA A 66 13.83 5.37 1.64
N VAL A 67 13.56 6.46 2.37
CA VAL A 67 14.20 7.77 2.16
C VAL A 67 15.69 7.71 2.45
N ALA A 68 16.10 7.05 3.54
CA ALA A 68 17.52 6.89 3.88
C ALA A 68 18.29 6.16 2.78
N ARG A 69 17.73 5.05 2.26
CA ARG A 69 18.30 4.29 1.13
C ARG A 69 18.42 5.17 -0.13
N ALA A 70 17.35 5.88 -0.47
CA ALA A 70 17.34 6.76 -1.64
C ALA A 70 18.41 7.84 -1.56
N ARG A 71 18.58 8.48 -0.39
CA ARG A 71 19.60 9.49 -0.13
C ARG A 71 21.02 8.94 -0.11
N ALA A 72 21.18 7.68 0.28
CA ALA A 72 22.48 6.99 0.22
C ALA A 72 22.88 6.53 -1.19
N GLY A 73 22.04 6.76 -2.21
CA GLY A 73 22.29 6.31 -3.58
C GLY A 73 22.15 4.81 -3.78
N GLU A 74 21.45 4.13 -2.90
CA GLU A 74 21.21 2.68 -2.96
C GLU A 74 20.09 2.29 -3.94
N GLY A 75 19.38 3.28 -4.48
CA GLY A 75 18.32 3.10 -5.47
C GLY A 75 16.91 3.10 -4.86
N PRO A 76 15.90 2.65 -5.63
CA PRO A 76 14.51 2.74 -5.25
C PRO A 76 14.10 1.72 -4.20
N THR A 77 12.97 1.98 -3.55
CA THR A 77 12.24 1.04 -2.68
C THR A 77 10.79 0.97 -3.14
N PHE A 78 10.17 -0.20 -3.03
CA PHE A 78 8.74 -0.40 -3.27
C PHE A 78 8.05 -0.68 -1.92
N ILE A 79 7.10 0.17 -1.55
CA ILE A 79 6.30 0.01 -0.33
C ILE A 79 4.89 -0.42 -0.74
N GLU A 80 4.43 -1.54 -0.23
CA GLU A 80 3.05 -1.99 -0.33
C GLU A 80 2.35 -1.73 0.99
N ALA A 81 1.48 -0.72 1.01
CA ALA A 81 0.64 -0.40 2.15
C ALA A 81 -0.68 -1.18 2.05
N LYS A 82 -0.85 -2.17 2.92
CA LYS A 82 -2.10 -2.93 3.01
C LYS A 82 -3.18 -2.06 3.61
N THR A 83 -4.25 -1.87 2.89
CA THR A 83 -5.39 -1.05 3.30
C THR A 83 -6.69 -1.59 2.69
N TYR A 84 -7.78 -0.88 2.88
CA TYR A 84 -9.06 -1.22 2.27
C TYR A 84 -9.77 0.04 1.76
N ARG A 85 -10.31 -0.01 0.54
CA ARG A 85 -11.08 1.10 -0.03
C ARG A 85 -12.48 1.11 0.60
N ILE A 86 -12.73 2.08 1.47
CA ILE A 86 -14.00 2.20 2.21
C ILE A 86 -15.11 2.75 1.31
N GLU A 87 -14.83 3.85 0.62
CA GLU A 87 -15.80 4.50 -0.26
C GLU A 87 -15.85 3.83 -1.65
N GLY A 88 -16.91 4.10 -2.40
CA GLY A 88 -17.05 3.67 -3.79
C GLY A 88 -15.91 4.16 -4.69
N HIS A 89 -15.83 3.62 -5.89
CA HIS A 89 -14.77 4.00 -6.83
C HIS A 89 -14.93 5.44 -7.36
N PHE A 90 -16.15 5.91 -7.44
CA PHE A 90 -16.49 7.28 -7.88
C PHE A 90 -17.73 7.80 -7.14
N VAL A 91 -17.96 9.11 -7.19
CA VAL A 91 -19.13 9.73 -6.56
C VAL A 91 -20.42 9.18 -7.22
N GLY A 92 -21.29 8.56 -6.42
CA GLY A 92 -22.51 7.91 -6.90
C GLY A 92 -22.35 6.45 -7.30
N ASP A 93 -21.20 5.82 -7.02
CA ASP A 93 -21.02 4.37 -7.19
C ASP A 93 -22.02 3.62 -6.28
N PRO A 94 -22.95 2.81 -6.85
CA PRO A 94 -23.94 2.09 -6.05
C PRO A 94 -23.36 0.89 -5.28
N GLU A 95 -22.09 0.57 -5.51
CA GLU A 95 -21.31 -0.46 -4.82
C GLU A 95 -21.94 -1.86 -4.79
N LEU A 96 -22.70 -2.22 -5.81
CA LEU A 96 -23.39 -3.52 -5.91
C LEU A 96 -22.45 -4.73 -6.01
N TYR A 97 -21.16 -4.50 -6.17
CA TYR A 97 -20.12 -5.52 -6.32
C TYR A 97 -19.50 -5.97 -4.98
N ARG A 98 -19.88 -5.36 -3.87
CA ARG A 98 -19.36 -5.68 -2.54
C ARG A 98 -20.42 -5.58 -1.45
N ASP A 99 -20.18 -6.23 -0.32
CA ASP A 99 -21.07 -6.18 0.84
C ASP A 99 -20.79 -4.91 1.66
N HIS A 100 -21.83 -4.09 1.80
CA HIS A 100 -21.75 -2.86 2.61
C HIS A 100 -21.54 -3.15 4.10
N ALA A 101 -22.15 -4.22 4.64
CA ALA A 101 -22.00 -4.56 6.05
C ALA A 101 -20.55 -4.99 6.36
N GLU A 102 -19.93 -5.78 5.47
CA GLU A 102 -18.52 -6.14 5.56
C GLU A 102 -17.63 -4.90 5.49
N THR A 103 -17.89 -4.00 4.53
CA THR A 103 -17.14 -2.75 4.39
C THR A 103 -17.22 -1.87 5.63
N GLN A 104 -18.41 -1.69 6.20
CA GLN A 104 -18.59 -0.90 7.42
C GLN A 104 -17.89 -1.53 8.63
N LYS A 105 -17.92 -2.86 8.74
CA LYS A 105 -17.18 -3.56 9.78
C LYS A 105 -15.67 -3.34 9.66
N ILE A 106 -15.10 -3.48 8.44
CA ILE A 106 -13.68 -3.23 8.18
C ILE A 106 -13.33 -1.80 8.57
N TYR A 107 -14.13 -0.81 8.14
CA TYR A 107 -13.90 0.60 8.49
C TYR A 107 -13.90 0.82 10.00
N HIS A 108 -14.91 0.28 10.68
CA HIS A 108 -15.00 0.40 12.15
C HIS A 108 -13.76 -0.17 12.85
N ASP A 109 -13.26 -1.31 12.38
CA ASP A 109 -12.21 -2.07 13.03
C ASP A 109 -10.80 -1.52 12.68
N THR A 110 -10.65 -0.90 11.50
CA THR A 110 -9.35 -0.48 10.95
C THR A 110 -9.23 1.02 10.64
N ASP A 111 -10.11 1.86 11.18
CA ASP A 111 -10.03 3.32 11.01
C ASP A 111 -8.68 3.85 11.53
N PRO A 112 -7.82 4.40 10.67
CA PRO A 112 -6.48 4.83 11.05
C PRO A 112 -6.48 5.93 12.12
N LEU A 113 -7.52 6.76 12.17
CA LEU A 113 -7.65 7.80 13.19
C LEU A 113 -7.95 7.21 14.56
N LYS A 114 -8.79 6.18 14.63
CA LYS A 114 -9.05 5.46 15.89
C LYS A 114 -7.80 4.70 16.33
N MET A 115 -7.13 4.00 15.41
CA MET A 115 -5.89 3.29 15.70
C MET A 115 -4.80 4.24 16.22
N PHE A 116 -4.64 5.39 15.60
CA PHE A 116 -3.68 6.40 16.05
C PHE A 116 -3.98 6.91 17.47
N ARG A 117 -5.26 7.21 17.76
CA ARG A 117 -5.66 7.67 19.09
C ARG A 117 -5.48 6.62 20.18
N ALA A 118 -5.62 5.34 19.82
CA ALA A 118 -5.44 4.22 20.76
C ALA A 118 -3.95 3.91 21.06
N LYS A 119 -3.04 4.32 20.18
CA LYS A 119 -1.58 4.17 20.35
C LYS A 119 -0.93 5.55 20.39
N PRO A 120 -1.00 6.29 21.51
CA PRO A 120 -0.31 7.58 21.60
C PRO A 120 1.20 7.37 21.37
N PRO A 121 1.91 8.34 20.77
CA PRO A 121 3.35 8.27 20.59
C PRO A 121 4.05 8.07 21.93
N SER A 122 4.93 7.08 21.97
CA SER A 122 5.86 6.83 23.09
C SER A 122 6.91 7.93 23.19
#